data_3e37846108d74ebdb4f1f2d274212814
#
_entry.id   3e37846108d74ebdb4f1f2d274212814
#
_cell.length_a   1.000
_cell.length_b   1.000
_cell.length_c   1.000
_cell.angle_alpha   90.00
_cell.angle_beta   90.00
_cell.angle_gamma   90.00
#
_symmetry.space_group_name_H-M   'P 1'
#
loop_
_entity.id
_entity.type
_entity.pdbx_description
1 polymer ?
#
loop_
_entity_poly.entity_id
_entity_poly.type
_entity_poly.pdbx_seq_one_letter_code
_entity_poly.pdbx_strand_id
1 'polypeptide(L)'
;MTAFDHTRDAARCIEIVRSVAKSEIMPRFRQLRPEDVRAKTAPDDLVTEADLAAEDAISEALAKDFPSALIVGEEGVASDPTLLDQLPDAELAFVIDPVDGTWNFAAGLALFGVILAVVDRGETIMGLLYDPVMDDWVVAGKGLGAWIGRPGSPRARRLVLSGSGSVETATGLVTPFNFGRNERPRLAAQLTGFGRVDGFRCSCHEYRMLVQGRFR
;
A
#
# COMPACT_ATOMS: atom_id res chain seq x y z
N MET A 1 -0.23 23.77 14.01
CA MET A 1 0.32 23.03 12.85
C MET A 1 -0.22 23.61 11.55
N THR A 2 0.60 23.71 10.50
CA THR A 2 0.09 23.99 9.14
C THR A 2 -0.67 22.75 8.65
N ALA A 3 -1.88 22.95 8.12
CA ALA A 3 -2.66 21.85 7.55
C ALA A 3 -1.88 21.17 6.41
N PHE A 4 -2.11 19.87 6.21
CA PHE A 4 -1.52 19.10 5.11
C PHE A 4 -1.90 19.69 3.74
N ASP A 5 -0.90 20.07 2.95
CA ASP A 5 -1.08 20.61 1.61
C ASP A 5 -1.08 19.49 0.58
N HIS A 6 -2.25 19.21 -0.02
CA HIS A 6 -2.44 18.12 -0.98
C HIS A 6 -1.59 18.22 -2.26
N THR A 7 -0.96 19.35 -2.54
CA THR A 7 -0.07 19.50 -3.69
C THR A 7 1.39 19.35 -3.28
N ARG A 8 1.84 20.19 -2.34
CA ARG A 8 3.22 20.22 -1.86
C ARG A 8 3.57 18.97 -1.07
N ASP A 9 2.76 18.64 -0.09
CA ASP A 9 3.08 17.56 0.85
C ASP A 9 2.84 16.19 0.20
N ALA A 10 1.85 16.05 -0.69
CA ALA A 10 1.69 14.84 -1.50
C ALA A 10 2.87 14.60 -2.43
N ALA A 11 3.40 15.66 -3.08
CA ALA A 11 4.60 15.55 -3.90
C ALA A 11 5.81 15.12 -3.06
N ARG A 12 5.91 15.63 -1.82
CA ARG A 12 6.97 15.26 -0.90
C ARG A 12 6.87 13.80 -0.43
N CYS A 13 5.67 13.32 -0.11
CA CYS A 13 5.44 11.92 0.19
C CYS A 13 5.85 10.99 -0.96
N ILE A 14 5.48 11.35 -2.19
CA ILE A 14 5.89 10.60 -3.39
C ILE A 14 7.41 10.53 -3.51
N GLU A 15 8.09 11.66 -3.29
CA GLU A 15 9.56 11.74 -3.38
C GLU A 15 10.24 10.87 -2.31
N ILE A 16 9.75 10.90 -1.06
CA ILE A 16 10.27 10.09 0.05
C ILE A 16 10.11 8.61 -0.31
N VAL A 17 8.89 8.15 -0.60
CA VAL A 17 8.59 6.75 -0.92
C VAL A 17 9.44 6.28 -2.11
N ARG A 18 9.51 7.08 -3.15
CA ARG A 18 10.29 6.78 -4.35
C ARG A 18 11.79 6.68 -4.09
N SER A 19 12.35 7.60 -3.29
CA SER A 19 13.77 7.60 -2.93
C SER A 19 14.12 6.36 -2.10
N VAL A 20 13.33 6.07 -1.07
CA VAL A 20 13.54 4.90 -0.20
C VAL A 20 13.35 3.60 -0.96
N ALA A 21 12.35 3.49 -1.83
CA ALA A 21 12.19 2.30 -2.65
C ALA A 21 13.42 2.01 -3.51
N LYS A 22 14.08 3.04 -4.04
CA LYS A 22 15.33 2.91 -4.82
C LYS A 22 16.54 2.55 -3.98
N SER A 23 16.65 3.02 -2.75
CA SER A 23 17.80 2.75 -1.88
C SER A 23 17.65 1.47 -1.06
N GLU A 24 16.43 1.14 -0.60
CA GLU A 24 16.21 0.06 0.36
C GLU A 24 15.50 -1.17 -0.22
N ILE A 25 14.52 -0.96 -1.12
CA ILE A 25 13.70 -2.07 -1.65
C ILE A 25 14.33 -2.70 -2.88
N MET A 26 14.53 -1.90 -3.93
CA MET A 26 14.97 -2.42 -5.23
C MET A 26 16.35 -3.11 -5.21
N PRO A 27 17.34 -2.67 -4.42
CA PRO A 27 18.63 -3.37 -4.35
C PRO A 27 18.53 -4.75 -3.70
N ARG A 28 17.50 -4.99 -2.86
CA ARG A 28 17.26 -6.28 -2.19
C ARG A 28 16.37 -7.21 -3.01
N PHE A 29 15.67 -6.71 -4.02
CA PHE A 29 14.80 -7.53 -4.86
C PHE A 29 15.59 -8.60 -5.60
N ARG A 30 15.22 -9.87 -5.43
CA ARG A 30 15.93 -11.07 -5.93
C ARG A 30 17.37 -11.21 -5.43
N GLN A 31 17.72 -10.54 -4.33
CA GLN A 31 19.02 -10.62 -3.70
C GLN A 31 18.94 -11.03 -2.22
N LEU A 32 17.73 -11.36 -1.74
CA LEU A 32 17.52 -11.82 -0.37
C LEU A 32 18.22 -13.18 -0.15
N ARG A 33 18.89 -13.31 0.98
CA ARG A 33 19.40 -14.56 1.50
C ARG A 33 18.35 -15.20 2.42
N PRO A 34 18.44 -16.50 2.72
CA PRO A 34 17.49 -17.15 3.61
C PRO A 34 17.30 -16.46 4.97
N GLU A 35 18.39 -15.90 5.54
CA GLU A 35 18.39 -15.18 6.81
C GLU A 35 17.70 -13.80 6.74
N ASP A 36 17.55 -13.24 5.55
CA ASP A 36 16.90 -11.93 5.32
C ASP A 36 15.37 -12.05 5.30
N VAL A 37 14.81 -13.28 5.40
CA VAL A 37 13.37 -13.56 5.36
C VAL A 37 12.95 -14.27 6.64
N ARG A 38 11.90 -13.75 7.30
CA ARG A 38 11.36 -14.35 8.53
C ARG A 38 9.85 -14.49 8.41
N ALA A 39 9.28 -15.52 9.03
CA ALA A 39 7.84 -15.64 9.22
C ALA A 39 7.43 -14.87 10.49
N LYS A 40 6.33 -14.11 10.41
CA LYS A 40 5.71 -13.41 11.56
C LYS A 40 4.79 -14.36 12.33
N THR A 41 3.54 -14.49 11.89
CA THR A 41 2.48 -15.25 12.58
C THR A 41 2.16 -16.58 11.91
N ALA A 42 2.43 -16.70 10.61
CA ALA A 42 2.19 -17.90 9.82
C ALA A 42 3.33 -18.11 8.79
N PRO A 43 3.52 -19.31 8.25
CA PRO A 43 4.61 -19.59 7.30
C PRO A 43 4.58 -18.75 6.02
N ASP A 44 3.45 -18.17 5.67
CA ASP A 44 3.23 -17.32 4.50
C ASP A 44 3.00 -15.83 4.86
N ASP A 45 3.09 -15.50 6.14
CA ASP A 45 3.09 -14.15 6.69
C ASP A 45 4.56 -13.75 6.95
N LEU A 46 5.15 -13.10 5.96
CA LEU A 46 6.59 -12.86 5.89
C LEU A 46 6.93 -11.40 6.20
N VAL A 47 8.14 -11.21 6.72
CA VAL A 47 8.85 -9.94 6.77
C VAL A 47 10.25 -10.15 6.21
N THR A 48 10.78 -9.17 5.50
CA THR A 48 12.15 -9.20 4.98
C THR A 48 12.95 -7.99 5.50
N GLU A 49 14.28 -8.06 5.33
CA GLU A 49 15.14 -6.90 5.61
C GLU A 49 14.81 -5.67 4.74
N ALA A 50 14.10 -5.86 3.61
CA ALA A 50 13.63 -4.74 2.79
C ALA A 50 12.47 -4.01 3.46
N ASP A 51 11.53 -4.74 4.09
CA ASP A 51 10.40 -4.16 4.81
C ASP A 51 10.90 -3.28 5.96
N LEU A 52 11.76 -3.84 6.82
CA LEU A 52 12.31 -3.15 7.98
C LEU A 52 13.11 -1.90 7.58
N ALA A 53 14.05 -2.04 6.65
CA ALA A 53 14.89 -0.93 6.22
C ALA A 53 14.08 0.18 5.51
N ALA A 54 13.06 -0.21 4.73
CA ALA A 54 12.20 0.76 4.05
C ALA A 54 11.27 1.49 5.03
N GLU A 55 10.68 0.79 6.01
CA GLU A 55 9.85 1.41 7.03
C GLU A 55 10.64 2.42 7.85
N ASP A 56 11.82 2.04 8.34
CA ASP A 56 12.69 2.92 9.10
C ASP A 56 13.05 4.18 8.31
N ALA A 57 13.47 4.03 7.06
CA ALA A 57 13.90 5.15 6.23
C ALA A 57 12.73 6.08 5.83
N ILE A 58 11.54 5.55 5.54
CA ILE A 58 10.33 6.34 5.26
C ILE A 58 9.93 7.09 6.53
N SER A 59 9.92 6.40 7.67
CA SER A 59 9.53 6.97 8.97
C SER A 59 10.46 8.10 9.38
N GLU A 60 11.77 7.92 9.25
CA GLU A 60 12.75 8.97 9.53
C GLU A 60 12.55 10.20 8.63
N ALA A 61 12.35 9.98 7.33
CA ALA A 61 12.14 11.09 6.39
C ALA A 61 10.83 11.85 6.66
N LEU A 62 9.74 11.13 6.98
CA LEU A 62 8.47 11.74 7.35
C LEU A 62 8.55 12.49 8.69
N ALA A 63 9.20 11.91 9.72
CA ALA A 63 9.38 12.56 11.01
C ALA A 63 10.18 13.87 10.91
N LYS A 64 11.14 13.94 9.99
CA LYS A 64 11.90 15.16 9.72
C LYS A 64 11.05 16.26 9.10
N ASP A 65 10.17 15.91 8.17
CA ASP A 65 9.33 16.88 7.44
C ASP A 65 8.04 17.20 8.21
N PHE A 66 7.54 16.26 9.03
CA PHE A 66 6.31 16.36 9.81
C PHE A 66 6.55 15.97 11.28
N PRO A 67 7.32 16.75 12.06
CA PRO A 67 7.83 16.33 13.37
C PRO A 67 6.76 16.11 14.45
N SER A 68 5.53 16.54 14.23
CA SER A 68 4.40 16.32 15.15
C SER A 68 3.41 15.26 14.66
N ALA A 69 3.67 14.64 13.52
CA ALA A 69 2.79 13.58 13.01
C ALA A 69 3.09 12.25 13.71
N LEU A 70 2.03 11.47 13.93
CA LEU A 70 2.15 10.06 14.30
C LEU A 70 2.56 9.25 13.06
N ILE A 71 3.52 8.37 13.19
CA ILE A 71 3.92 7.46 12.11
C ILE A 71 3.59 6.04 12.55
N VAL A 72 2.81 5.34 11.74
CA VAL A 72 2.31 4.00 12.00
C VAL A 72 2.72 3.12 10.83
N GLY A 73 3.78 2.34 11.01
CA GLY A 73 4.24 1.37 10.03
C GLY A 73 3.73 -0.03 10.35
N GLU A 74 3.68 -0.90 9.36
CA GLU A 74 3.24 -2.30 9.51
C GLU A 74 4.14 -3.04 10.51
N GLU A 75 5.46 -2.89 10.39
CA GLU A 75 6.42 -3.58 11.23
C GLU A 75 6.50 -2.97 12.64
N GLY A 76 6.30 -1.66 12.73
CA GLY A 76 6.13 -0.96 14.01
C GLY A 76 4.92 -1.47 14.78
N VAL A 77 3.77 -1.64 14.12
CA VAL A 77 2.55 -2.21 14.72
C VAL A 77 2.74 -3.68 15.09
N ALA A 78 3.46 -4.46 14.28
CA ALA A 78 3.78 -5.85 14.62
C ALA A 78 4.61 -5.95 15.90
N SER A 79 5.46 -4.95 16.18
CA SER A 79 6.29 -4.85 17.38
C SER A 79 5.54 -4.21 18.55
N ASP A 80 4.73 -3.19 18.31
CA ASP A 80 3.93 -2.47 19.29
C ASP A 80 2.51 -2.19 18.76
N PRO A 81 1.55 -3.09 18.98
CA PRO A 81 0.16 -2.92 18.54
C PRO A 81 -0.54 -1.69 19.12
N THR A 82 -0.03 -1.10 20.21
CA THR A 82 -0.65 0.09 20.83
C THR A 82 -0.53 1.35 19.96
N LEU A 83 0.32 1.33 18.93
CA LEU A 83 0.39 2.41 17.94
C LEU A 83 -0.95 2.65 17.23
N LEU A 84 -1.74 1.59 17.01
CA LEU A 84 -3.07 1.71 16.42
C LEU A 84 -4.05 2.45 17.32
N ASP A 85 -3.91 2.33 18.64
CA ASP A 85 -4.78 2.99 19.62
C ASP A 85 -4.61 4.52 19.61
N GLN A 86 -3.46 5.00 19.15
CA GLN A 86 -3.14 6.42 19.06
C GLN A 86 -3.70 7.08 17.77
N LEU A 87 -4.00 6.27 16.76
CA LEU A 87 -4.40 6.78 15.44
C LEU A 87 -5.68 7.63 15.44
N PRO A 88 -6.74 7.30 16.21
CA PRO A 88 -7.97 8.10 16.25
C PRO A 88 -7.77 9.51 16.81
N ASP A 89 -6.82 9.68 17.75
CA ASP A 89 -6.57 10.94 18.45
C ASP A 89 -5.47 11.78 17.81
N ALA A 90 -4.77 11.24 16.81
CA ALA A 90 -3.70 11.94 16.11
C ALA A 90 -4.24 13.09 15.25
N GLU A 91 -3.69 14.30 15.42
CA GLU A 91 -4.02 15.43 14.52
C GLU A 91 -3.60 15.17 13.08
N LEU A 92 -2.46 14.51 12.88
CA LEU A 92 -1.96 14.04 11.60
C LEU A 92 -1.23 12.72 11.82
N ALA A 93 -1.52 11.74 10.98
CA ALA A 93 -0.80 10.48 10.99
C ALA A 93 -0.45 10.02 9.57
N PHE A 94 0.66 9.28 9.46
CA PHE A 94 1.04 8.54 8.27
C PHE A 94 0.95 7.05 8.58
N VAL A 95 0.24 6.31 7.74
CA VAL A 95 0.13 4.85 7.83
C VAL A 95 0.90 4.27 6.64
N ILE A 96 1.83 3.36 6.91
CA ILE A 96 2.80 2.87 5.93
C ILE A 96 2.76 1.35 5.89
N ASP A 97 2.70 0.80 4.68
CA ASP A 97 3.10 -0.56 4.37
C ASP A 97 4.29 -0.46 3.39
N PRO A 98 5.50 -0.77 3.86
CA PRO A 98 6.73 -0.49 3.12
C PRO A 98 6.94 -1.43 1.93
N VAL A 99 6.46 -2.68 2.00
CA VAL A 99 6.57 -3.68 0.92
C VAL A 99 5.30 -4.54 0.87
N ASP A 100 4.17 -3.92 0.55
CA ASP A 100 2.93 -4.68 0.31
C ASP A 100 3.15 -5.76 -0.73
N GLY A 101 2.81 -6.97 -0.39
CA GLY A 101 3.14 -8.15 -1.19
C GLY A 101 4.49 -8.76 -0.82
N THR A 102 4.90 -8.74 0.44
CA THR A 102 6.16 -9.29 0.97
C THR A 102 6.42 -10.72 0.51
N TRP A 103 5.39 -11.57 0.46
CA TRP A 103 5.53 -12.93 -0.06
C TRP A 103 5.96 -12.95 -1.54
N ASN A 104 5.36 -12.10 -2.38
CA ASN A 104 5.73 -11.97 -3.78
C ASN A 104 7.17 -11.47 -3.92
N PHE A 105 7.54 -10.46 -3.12
CA PHE A 105 8.88 -9.91 -3.08
C PHE A 105 9.91 -10.99 -2.72
N ALA A 106 9.67 -11.74 -1.64
CA ALA A 106 10.54 -12.83 -1.19
C ALA A 106 10.64 -13.96 -2.23
N ALA A 107 9.54 -14.26 -2.93
CA ALA A 107 9.50 -15.25 -4.02
C ALA A 107 10.14 -14.73 -5.33
N GLY A 108 10.59 -13.48 -5.40
CA GLY A 108 11.19 -12.89 -6.59
C GLY A 108 10.18 -12.52 -7.68
N LEU A 109 8.89 -12.40 -7.34
CA LEU A 109 7.83 -11.94 -8.23
C LEU A 109 7.80 -10.41 -8.23
N ALA A 110 7.81 -9.79 -9.41
CA ALA A 110 7.75 -8.33 -9.59
C ALA A 110 6.31 -7.80 -9.40
N LEU A 111 5.69 -8.13 -8.26
CA LEU A 111 4.31 -7.78 -7.93
C LEU A 111 4.25 -7.43 -6.44
N PHE A 112 4.80 -6.28 -6.10
CA PHE A 112 4.85 -5.68 -4.78
C PHE A 112 4.82 -4.16 -4.92
N GLY A 113 4.47 -3.45 -3.84
CA GLY A 113 4.36 -2.00 -3.89
C GLY A 113 4.58 -1.37 -2.52
N VAL A 114 4.55 -0.04 -2.46
CA VAL A 114 4.54 0.72 -1.21
C VAL A 114 3.19 1.40 -1.08
N ILE A 115 2.58 1.28 0.09
CA ILE A 115 1.33 1.96 0.42
C ILE A 115 1.62 3.02 1.49
N LEU A 116 1.14 4.24 1.27
CA LEU A 116 1.17 5.30 2.26
C LEU A 116 -0.19 5.98 2.30
N ALA A 117 -0.76 6.10 3.50
CA ALA A 117 -1.95 6.90 3.74
C ALA A 117 -1.65 8.05 4.68
N VAL A 118 -2.31 9.19 4.45
CA VAL A 118 -2.31 10.34 5.35
C VAL A 118 -3.68 10.45 6.00
N VAL A 119 -3.67 10.48 7.32
CA VAL A 119 -4.88 10.54 8.14
C VAL A 119 -4.86 11.83 8.95
N ASP A 120 -5.91 12.63 8.86
CA ASP A 120 -6.15 13.83 9.65
C ASP A 120 -7.33 13.56 10.60
N ARG A 121 -7.08 13.55 11.91
CA ARG A 121 -8.10 13.32 12.96
C ARG A 121 -9.00 12.13 12.67
N GLY A 122 -8.39 10.98 12.41
CA GLY A 122 -9.08 9.72 12.16
C GLY A 122 -9.68 9.58 10.74
N GLU A 123 -9.52 10.58 9.87
CA GLU A 123 -10.03 10.52 8.50
C GLU A 123 -8.89 10.44 7.47
N THR A 124 -8.94 9.47 6.58
CA THR A 124 -7.97 9.37 5.48
C THR A 124 -8.19 10.51 4.48
N ILE A 125 -7.21 11.39 4.33
CA ILE A 125 -7.25 12.54 3.43
C ILE A 125 -6.43 12.35 2.16
N MET A 126 -5.42 11.45 2.18
CA MET A 126 -4.61 11.10 1.02
C MET A 126 -4.24 9.63 1.04
N GLY A 127 -4.19 9.00 -0.13
CA GLY A 127 -3.60 7.67 -0.35
C GLY A 127 -2.62 7.70 -1.49
N LEU A 128 -1.51 6.98 -1.32
CA LEU A 128 -0.44 6.79 -2.30
C LEU A 128 -0.16 5.29 -2.46
N LEU A 129 -0.16 4.84 -3.71
CA LEU A 129 0.18 3.48 -4.11
C LEU A 129 1.35 3.57 -5.10
N TYR A 130 2.54 3.18 -4.68
CA TYR A 130 3.74 3.28 -5.49
C TYR A 130 4.20 1.90 -5.98
N ASP A 131 4.56 1.82 -7.26
CA ASP A 131 5.15 0.64 -7.90
C ASP A 131 6.66 0.85 -8.06
N PRO A 132 7.50 0.18 -7.26
CA PRO A 132 8.96 0.34 -7.33
C PRO A 132 9.56 -0.18 -8.64
N VAL A 133 8.94 -1.19 -9.26
CA VAL A 133 9.45 -1.82 -10.48
C VAL A 133 9.25 -0.91 -11.69
N MET A 134 8.09 -0.26 -11.77
CA MET A 134 7.75 0.64 -12.87
C MET A 134 8.11 2.11 -12.60
N ASP A 135 8.54 2.44 -11.37
CA ASP A 135 8.79 3.81 -10.89
C ASP A 135 7.61 4.74 -11.20
N ASP A 136 6.38 4.28 -10.89
CA ASP A 136 5.17 5.06 -11.06
C ASP A 136 4.26 4.97 -9.83
N TRP A 137 3.30 5.88 -9.72
CA TRP A 137 2.42 5.97 -8.57
C TRP A 137 0.98 6.30 -8.94
N VAL A 138 0.06 5.85 -8.09
CA VAL A 138 -1.30 6.38 -8.01
C VAL A 138 -1.41 7.15 -6.71
N VAL A 139 -1.91 8.38 -6.79
CA VAL A 139 -2.19 9.24 -5.64
C VAL A 139 -3.62 9.75 -5.70
N ALA A 140 -4.28 9.76 -4.57
CA ALA A 140 -5.64 10.30 -4.43
C ALA A 140 -5.72 11.23 -3.22
N GLY A 141 -6.47 12.32 -3.35
CA GLY A 141 -6.82 13.21 -2.26
C GLY A 141 -8.34 13.24 -2.05
N LYS A 142 -8.77 13.28 -0.79
CA LYS A 142 -10.19 13.36 -0.43
C LYS A 142 -10.86 14.56 -1.10
N GLY A 143 -11.93 14.30 -1.86
CA GLY A 143 -12.67 15.34 -2.62
C GLY A 143 -11.93 15.91 -3.83
N LEU A 144 -10.66 15.53 -4.04
CA LEU A 144 -9.85 16.05 -5.14
C LEU A 144 -9.83 15.12 -6.35
N GLY A 145 -9.92 13.81 -6.12
CA GLY A 145 -9.84 12.78 -7.16
C GLY A 145 -8.55 11.99 -7.08
N ALA A 146 -8.26 11.22 -8.14
CA ALA A 146 -7.08 10.36 -8.21
C ALA A 146 -6.31 10.57 -9.51
N TRP A 147 -4.99 10.40 -9.44
CA TRP A 147 -4.07 10.56 -10.57
C TRP A 147 -3.05 9.43 -10.59
N ILE A 148 -2.63 9.06 -11.79
CA ILE A 148 -1.46 8.22 -12.02
C ILE A 148 -0.33 9.07 -12.62
N GLY A 149 0.87 8.95 -12.06
CA GLY A 149 2.05 9.70 -12.49
C GLY A 149 3.28 8.82 -12.52
N ARG A 150 4.31 9.33 -13.22
CA ARG A 150 5.65 8.74 -13.26
C ARG A 150 6.69 9.83 -13.53
N PRO A 151 7.96 9.61 -13.19
CA PRO A 151 9.02 10.57 -13.48
C PRO A 151 9.13 10.89 -14.96
N GLY A 152 9.44 12.15 -15.27
CA GLY A 152 9.59 12.60 -16.65
C GLY A 152 8.28 12.75 -17.43
N SER A 153 7.14 12.37 -16.85
CA SER A 153 5.84 12.66 -17.46
C SER A 153 5.46 14.13 -17.20
N PRO A 154 5.12 14.90 -18.24
CA PRO A 154 4.81 16.32 -18.07
C PRO A 154 3.56 16.58 -17.24
N ARG A 155 2.66 15.62 -17.12
CA ARG A 155 1.45 15.70 -16.30
C ARG A 155 1.03 14.32 -15.79
N ALA A 156 0.62 14.26 -14.53
CA ALA A 156 -0.12 13.12 -14.02
C ALA A 156 -1.49 12.99 -14.73
N ARG A 157 -1.87 11.78 -15.09
CA ARG A 157 -3.15 11.50 -15.75
C ARG A 157 -4.23 11.29 -14.68
N ARG A 158 -5.32 12.04 -14.76
CA ARG A 158 -6.47 11.85 -13.88
C ARG A 158 -7.12 10.49 -14.15
N LEU A 159 -7.46 9.80 -13.08
CA LEU A 159 -8.20 8.54 -13.12
C LEU A 159 -9.69 8.85 -12.98
N VAL A 160 -10.48 8.23 -13.84
CA VAL A 160 -11.94 8.34 -13.82
C VAL A 160 -12.49 6.94 -13.97
N LEU A 161 -13.24 6.49 -12.98
CA LEU A 161 -13.96 5.24 -13.07
C LEU A 161 -15.26 5.45 -13.83
N SER A 162 -15.50 4.63 -14.82
CA SER A 162 -16.74 4.61 -15.58
C SER A 162 -17.29 3.18 -15.58
N GLY A 163 -18.57 3.07 -15.44
CA GLY A 163 -19.31 1.83 -15.62
C GLY A 163 -19.89 1.28 -14.33
N SER A 164 -21.10 0.78 -14.47
CA SER A 164 -21.78 -0.13 -13.57
C SER A 164 -21.89 -1.47 -14.28
N GLY A 165 -21.60 -2.55 -13.57
CA GLY A 165 -21.81 -3.92 -14.04
C GLY A 165 -22.66 -4.67 -13.04
N SER A 166 -23.18 -5.83 -13.44
CA SER A 166 -23.76 -6.77 -12.48
C SER A 166 -22.65 -7.61 -11.85
N VAL A 167 -22.94 -8.22 -10.71
CA VAL A 167 -21.99 -9.12 -10.03
C VAL A 167 -21.56 -10.26 -10.97
N GLU A 168 -22.47 -10.78 -11.79
CA GLU A 168 -22.25 -11.88 -12.71
C GLU A 168 -21.25 -11.55 -13.82
N THR A 169 -21.07 -10.26 -14.12
CA THR A 169 -20.10 -9.77 -15.11
C THR A 169 -18.88 -9.09 -14.49
N ALA A 170 -18.93 -8.88 -13.17
CA ALA A 170 -17.85 -8.24 -12.44
C ALA A 170 -16.61 -9.14 -12.33
N THR A 171 -15.44 -8.51 -12.31
CA THR A 171 -14.21 -9.17 -11.89
C THR A 171 -13.86 -8.67 -10.49
N GLY A 172 -13.86 -9.57 -9.51
CA GLY A 172 -13.47 -9.30 -8.12
C GLY A 172 -12.00 -9.58 -7.86
N LEU A 173 -11.46 -8.89 -6.87
CA LEU A 173 -10.15 -9.19 -6.31
C LEU A 173 -10.36 -9.65 -4.87
N VAL A 174 -9.99 -10.88 -4.57
CA VAL A 174 -10.18 -11.48 -3.25
C VAL A 174 -9.03 -12.40 -2.91
N THR A 175 -8.49 -12.25 -1.73
CA THR A 175 -7.55 -13.18 -1.12
C THR A 175 -8.30 -13.99 -0.04
N PRO A 176 -8.85 -15.20 -0.36
CA PRO A 176 -9.70 -15.94 0.57
C PRO A 176 -9.00 -16.34 1.87
N PHE A 177 -7.67 -16.42 1.85
CA PHE A 177 -6.87 -16.83 3.01
C PHE A 177 -6.76 -15.77 4.09
N ASN A 178 -7.09 -14.51 3.81
CA ASN A 178 -7.20 -13.43 4.80
C ASN A 178 -8.42 -13.60 5.71
N PHE A 179 -9.33 -14.53 5.38
CA PHE A 179 -10.52 -14.83 6.17
C PHE A 179 -10.32 -16.05 7.05
N GLY A 180 -11.03 -16.09 8.18
CA GLY A 180 -11.01 -17.21 9.11
C GLY A 180 -11.43 -18.53 8.45
N ARG A 181 -10.89 -19.67 8.91
CA ARG A 181 -11.17 -20.99 8.33
C ARG A 181 -12.66 -21.30 8.22
N ASN A 182 -13.45 -20.82 9.18
CA ASN A 182 -14.90 -21.06 9.22
C ASN A 182 -15.67 -20.21 8.20
N GLU A 183 -15.10 -19.09 7.73
CA GLU A 183 -15.73 -18.19 6.76
C GLU A 183 -15.42 -18.58 5.32
N ARG A 184 -14.26 -19.20 5.09
CA ARG A 184 -13.78 -19.58 3.74
C ARG A 184 -14.77 -20.38 2.89
N PRO A 185 -15.47 -21.41 3.42
CA PRO A 185 -16.46 -22.16 2.62
C PRO A 185 -17.63 -21.29 2.14
N ARG A 186 -18.12 -20.39 3.02
CA ARG A 186 -19.18 -19.45 2.65
C ARG A 186 -18.70 -18.44 1.60
N LEU A 187 -17.50 -17.89 1.79
CA LEU A 187 -16.89 -16.99 0.81
C LEU A 187 -16.71 -17.68 -0.52
N ALA A 188 -16.12 -18.89 -0.56
CA ALA A 188 -15.90 -19.64 -1.78
C ALA A 188 -17.21 -19.89 -2.56
N ALA A 189 -18.30 -20.20 -1.86
CA ALA A 189 -19.61 -20.36 -2.48
C ALA A 189 -20.12 -19.04 -3.09
N GLN A 190 -19.87 -17.91 -2.48
CA GLN A 190 -20.29 -16.60 -3.00
C GLN A 190 -19.44 -16.15 -4.20
N LEU A 191 -18.14 -16.49 -4.22
CA LEU A 191 -17.25 -16.12 -5.31
C LEU A 191 -17.66 -16.69 -6.67
N THR A 192 -18.36 -17.81 -6.69
CA THR A 192 -18.90 -18.41 -7.94
C THR A 192 -19.98 -17.55 -8.62
N GLY A 193 -20.55 -16.57 -7.91
CA GLY A 193 -21.50 -15.62 -8.47
C GLY A 193 -20.86 -14.48 -9.26
N PHE A 194 -19.54 -14.31 -9.18
CA PHE A 194 -18.81 -13.32 -9.97
C PHE A 194 -18.46 -13.88 -11.36
N GLY A 195 -18.35 -13.00 -12.35
CA GLY A 195 -17.87 -13.38 -13.68
C GLY A 195 -16.43 -13.89 -13.66
N ARG A 196 -15.59 -13.28 -12.80
CA ARG A 196 -14.22 -13.70 -12.54
C ARG A 196 -13.78 -13.26 -11.15
N VAL A 197 -12.89 -14.03 -10.53
CA VAL A 197 -12.21 -13.65 -9.29
C VAL A 197 -10.72 -13.95 -9.43
N ASP A 198 -9.91 -12.96 -9.12
CA ASP A 198 -8.46 -13.05 -9.09
C ASP A 198 -7.92 -12.63 -7.70
N GLY A 199 -6.64 -12.80 -7.45
CA GLY A 199 -5.93 -12.31 -6.27
C GLY A 199 -4.45 -12.23 -6.56
N PHE A 200 -3.83 -11.10 -6.19
CA PHE A 200 -2.41 -10.83 -6.47
C PHE A 200 -1.52 -10.96 -5.24
N ARG A 201 -2.11 -11.16 -4.07
CA ARG A 201 -1.38 -11.09 -2.79
C ARG A 201 -0.57 -9.78 -2.66
N CYS A 202 -1.15 -8.70 -3.16
CA CYS A 202 -0.56 -7.37 -3.15
C CYS A 202 -1.68 -6.34 -3.29
N SER A 203 -2.10 -5.78 -2.18
CA SER A 203 -3.19 -4.80 -2.12
C SER A 203 -2.88 -3.55 -2.93
N CYS A 204 -1.63 -3.10 -2.95
CA CYS A 204 -1.17 -1.98 -3.76
C CYS A 204 -1.55 -2.17 -5.23
N HIS A 205 -1.19 -3.29 -5.83
CA HIS A 205 -1.51 -3.57 -7.22
C HIS A 205 -2.98 -3.87 -7.45
N GLU A 206 -3.65 -4.54 -6.52
CA GLU A 206 -5.09 -4.80 -6.58
C GLU A 206 -5.88 -3.49 -6.64
N TYR A 207 -5.62 -2.56 -5.72
CA TYR A 207 -6.25 -1.24 -5.73
C TYR A 207 -5.83 -0.39 -6.93
N ARG A 208 -4.57 -0.45 -7.35
CA ARG A 208 -4.12 0.23 -8.58
C ARG A 208 -4.89 -0.23 -9.81
N MET A 209 -5.19 -1.52 -9.93
CA MET A 209 -5.99 -2.07 -11.04
C MET A 209 -7.45 -1.65 -10.95
N LEU A 210 -8.04 -1.65 -9.75
CA LEU A 210 -9.40 -1.17 -9.51
C LEU A 210 -9.58 0.30 -9.93
N VAL A 211 -8.72 1.18 -9.41
CA VAL A 211 -8.85 2.63 -9.68
C VAL A 211 -8.49 3.02 -11.12
N GLN A 212 -7.87 2.13 -11.87
CA GLN A 212 -7.65 2.27 -13.31
C GLN A 212 -8.79 1.69 -14.15
N GLY A 213 -9.81 1.11 -13.52
CA GLY A 213 -10.97 0.51 -14.19
C GLY A 213 -10.66 -0.81 -14.92
N ARG A 214 -9.60 -1.53 -14.51
CA ARG A 214 -9.22 -2.83 -15.06
C ARG A 214 -10.06 -3.96 -14.50
N PHE A 215 -10.53 -3.79 -13.27
CA PHE A 215 -11.47 -4.67 -12.58
C PHE A 215 -12.77 -3.90 -12.35
N ARG A 216 -13.91 -4.58 -12.46
CA ARG A 216 -15.24 -3.98 -12.39
C ARG A 216 -16.19 -4.91 -11.67
#